data_f681d5d644949410dcf25bc2a5dbd8f3
#
_entry.id   f681d5d644949410dcf25bc2a5dbd8f3
#
_cell.length_a   1.000
_cell.length_b   1.000
_cell.length_c   1.000
_cell.angle_alpha   90.00
_cell.angle_beta   90.00
_cell.angle_gamma   90.00
#
_symmetry.space_group_name_H-M   'P 1'
#
loop_
_entity.id
_entity.type
_entity.pdbx_description
1 polymer ?
#
loop_
_entity_poly.entity_id
_entity_poly.type
_entity_poly.pdbx_seq_one_letter_code
_entity_poly.pdbx_strand_id
1 'polypeptide(L)' 'METVNVTSGRMILIIDGTEHTVQTGQTATFDGNVPHTYRG' A
#
# COMPACT_ATOMS: atom_id res chain seq x y z
N MET A 1 -3.49 4.27 -12.05
CA MET A 1 -3.84 3.32 -10.96
C MET A 1 -2.60 2.54 -10.56
N GLU A 2 -2.37 2.41 -9.28
CA GLU A 2 -1.23 1.67 -8.74
C GLU A 2 -1.72 0.43 -8.03
N THR A 3 -0.96 -0.65 -8.15
CA THR A 3 -1.28 -1.92 -7.49
C THR A 3 -0.06 -2.40 -6.74
N VAL A 4 -0.25 -2.77 -5.47
CA VAL A 4 0.79 -3.31 -4.62
C VAL A 4 0.36 -4.68 -4.11
N ASN A 5 1.22 -5.67 -4.28
CA ASN A 5 0.99 -7.03 -3.77
C ASN A 5 2.12 -7.40 -2.83
N VAL A 6 1.79 -7.83 -1.61
CA VAL A 6 2.78 -8.21 -0.61
C VAL A 6 2.95 -9.72 -0.66
N THR A 7 4.15 -10.18 -1.01
CA THR A 7 4.45 -11.61 -1.14
C THR A 7 5.02 -12.19 0.15
N SER A 8 5.60 -11.37 1.03
CA SER A 8 6.19 -11.83 2.28
C SER A 8 6.22 -10.69 3.28
N GLY A 9 5.75 -10.95 4.51
CA GLY A 9 5.73 -9.96 5.57
C GLY A 9 4.52 -9.04 5.50
N ARG A 10 4.71 -7.78 5.87
CA ARG A 10 3.66 -6.78 5.79
C ARG A 10 4.28 -5.43 5.47
N MET A 11 3.43 -4.54 4.98
CA MET A 11 3.85 -3.20 4.59
C MET A 11 2.77 -2.21 4.99
N ILE A 12 3.18 -1.02 5.39
CA ILE A 12 2.24 0.07 5.65
C ILE A 12 2.27 0.97 4.42
N LEU A 13 1.10 1.14 3.82
CA LEU A 13 0.90 2.01 2.67
C LEU A 13 0.16 3.25 3.15
N ILE A 14 0.75 4.41 2.95
CA ILE A 14 0.17 5.68 3.38
C ILE A 14 -0.34 6.40 2.14
N ILE A 15 -1.65 6.57 2.07
CA ILE A 15 -2.32 7.21 0.93
C ILE A 15 -3.03 8.45 1.45
N ASP A 16 -2.62 9.60 0.95
CA ASP A 16 -3.23 10.89 1.31
C ASP A 16 -3.31 11.06 2.84
N GLY A 17 -2.23 10.67 3.54
CA GLY A 17 -2.14 10.79 4.98
C GLY A 17 -2.80 9.68 5.78
N THR A 18 -3.46 8.72 5.13
CA THR A 18 -4.13 7.61 5.81
C THR A 18 -3.30 6.34 5.68
N GLU A 19 -3.04 5.68 6.80
CA GLU A 19 -2.25 4.45 6.83
C GLU A 19 -3.12 3.23 6.57
N HIS A 20 -2.61 2.34 5.73
CA HIS A 20 -3.26 1.06 5.42
C HIS A 20 -2.22 -0.04 5.57
N THR A 21 -2.54 -1.08 6.32
CA THR A 21 -1.65 -2.23 6.48
C THR A 21 -1.99 -3.27 5.41
N VAL A 22 -0.97 -3.65 4.63
CA VAL A 22 -1.10 -4.70 3.61
C VAL A 22 -0.24 -5.87 4.04
N GLN A 23 -0.86 -7.03 4.22
CA GLN A 23 -0.19 -8.23 4.70
C GLN A 23 0.07 -9.20 3.57
N THR A 24 0.86 -10.24 3.88
CA THR A 24 1.19 -11.28 2.91
C THR A 24 -0.07 -11.84 2.24
N GLY A 25 -0.04 -11.91 0.93
CA GLY A 25 -1.16 -12.40 0.13
C GLY A 25 -2.20 -11.36 -0.20
N GLN A 26 -2.08 -10.16 0.36
CA GLN A 26 -3.04 -9.09 0.10
C GLN A 26 -2.57 -8.19 -1.04
N THR A 27 -3.52 -7.58 -1.70
CA THR A 27 -3.27 -6.63 -2.79
C THR A 27 -4.01 -5.33 -2.47
N ALA A 28 -3.29 -4.21 -2.62
CA ALA A 28 -3.88 -2.88 -2.49
C ALA A 28 -3.83 -2.18 -3.83
N THR A 29 -4.93 -1.52 -4.19
CA THR A 29 -5.02 -0.75 -5.42
C THR A 29 -5.46 0.66 -5.08
N PHE A 30 -4.80 1.66 -5.64
CA PHE A 30 -5.10 3.05 -5.33
C PHE A 30 -4.77 3.94 -6.53
N ASP A 31 -5.26 5.18 -6.48
CA ASP A 31 -4.99 6.17 -7.51
C ASP A 31 -3.58 6.72 -7.33
N GLY A 32 -2.72 6.51 -8.31
CA GLY A 32 -1.35 6.98 -8.28
C GLY A 32 -1.18 8.50 -8.30
N ASN A 33 -2.25 9.24 -8.58
CA ASN A 33 -2.22 10.69 -8.59
C ASN A 33 -2.36 11.31 -7.20
N VAL A 34 -2.75 10.53 -6.18
CA VAL A 34 -2.80 11.03 -4.81
C VAL A 34 -1.44 10.81 -4.14
N PRO A 35 -1.07 11.66 -3.16
CA PRO A 35 0.19 11.45 -2.43
C PRO A 35 0.20 10.08 -1.77
N HIS A 36 1.29 9.33 -1.95
CA HIS A 36 1.42 8.00 -1.38
C HIS A 36 2.88 7.72 -1.05
N THR A 37 3.08 6.88 -0.02
CA THR A 37 4.40 6.42 0.36
C THR A 37 4.28 5.05 1.02
N TYR A 38 5.42 4.37 1.20
CA TYR A 38 5.46 3.04 1.78
C TYR A 38 6.38 3.05 3.00
N ARG A 39 6.04 2.21 3.98
CA ARG A 39 6.87 1.99 5.16
C ARG A 39 6.85 0.51 5.52
N GLY A 40 8.02 -0.10 5.59
CA GLY A 40 8.17 -1.53 5.90
C GLY A 40 8.09 -1.90 7.35
#